data_5a03f4faced9ff67aff7cc361912514a
#
_entry.id   5a03f4faced9ff67aff7cc361912514a
#
_cell.length_a   1.000
_cell.length_b   1.000
_cell.length_c   1.000
_cell.angle_alpha   90.00
_cell.angle_beta   90.00
_cell.angle_gamma   90.00
#
_symmetry.space_group_name_H-M   'P 1'
#
loop_
_entity.id
_entity.type
_entity.pdbx_description
1 polymer ?
#
loop_
_entity_poly.entity_id
_entity_poly.type
_entity_poly.pdbx_seq_one_letter_code
_entity_poly.pdbx_strand_id
1 'polypeptide(L)'
;MYFSKKGCEAVAEDEVTQRFSSEELVSWNLLSRTNANFHRVSWQLTLVWVVGILIRYCLLMPFRTGNVMYGFLSSRAKCWLGNQVQLICATLGVRCVSGLVHFHNRENRPREGGICVANHTSPLDVLILASDGCYSLVGQAHGGLMGLIQKSCMQTTQHVLFDRSELEDRHLVRKKEHIADKAKLPILIFPEGTCINNTSVMMFKKGSFEVGGTIHPVAIKYDPRFGDAFWNSTKYSMMTYVFNVMTSWAIVCNVWYLPPMVKEEEEDAVHFANRVRAVIAARGGMSVLPW
;
A
#
# COMPACT_ATOMS: atom_id res chain seq x y z
N MET A 1 -10.96 -26.72 23.02
CA MET A 1 -11.59 -27.31 24.23
C MET A 1 -11.29 -28.78 24.44
N TYR A 2 -11.50 -29.69 23.47
CA TYR A 2 -11.25 -31.14 23.66
C TYR A 2 -9.80 -31.46 24.05
N PHE A 3 -8.81 -30.91 23.35
CA PHE A 3 -7.40 -31.12 23.64
C PHE A 3 -6.95 -30.55 24.98
N SER A 4 -7.49 -29.39 25.36
CA SER A 4 -7.21 -28.81 26.69
C SER A 4 -7.80 -29.64 27.81
N LYS A 5 -9.02 -30.21 27.61
CA LYS A 5 -9.66 -31.11 28.55
C LYS A 5 -8.87 -32.42 28.70
N LYS A 6 -8.49 -33.06 27.60
CA LYS A 6 -7.69 -34.28 27.60
C LYS A 6 -6.28 -34.07 28.17
N GLY A 7 -5.67 -32.93 27.91
CA GLY A 7 -4.40 -32.57 28.54
C GLY A 7 -4.52 -32.42 30.06
N CYS A 8 -5.58 -31.77 30.55
CA CYS A 8 -5.85 -31.66 31.98
C CYS A 8 -6.20 -33.00 32.61
N GLU A 9 -6.98 -33.87 31.93
CA GLU A 9 -7.29 -35.22 32.39
C GLU A 9 -6.00 -36.05 32.52
N ALA A 10 -5.12 -36.02 31.51
CA ALA A 10 -3.85 -36.75 31.53
C ALA A 10 -2.91 -36.29 32.66
N VAL A 11 -2.91 -34.97 32.99
CA VAL A 11 -2.15 -34.40 34.11
C VAL A 11 -2.79 -34.79 35.44
N ALA A 12 -4.14 -34.80 35.53
CA ALA A 12 -4.85 -35.14 36.76
C ALA A 12 -4.78 -36.65 37.06
N GLU A 13 -4.77 -37.50 36.05
CA GLU A 13 -4.67 -38.97 36.18
C GLU A 13 -3.21 -39.45 36.23
N ASP A 14 -2.22 -38.55 36.14
CA ASP A 14 -0.78 -38.80 36.15
C ASP A 14 -0.37 -39.90 35.13
N GLU A 15 -1.04 -39.91 33.97
CA GLU A 15 -0.77 -40.87 32.90
C GLU A 15 0.68 -40.83 32.41
N VAL A 16 1.36 -39.69 32.54
CA VAL A 16 2.75 -39.53 32.15
C VAL A 16 3.65 -40.34 33.09
N THR A 17 3.47 -40.20 34.41
CA THR A 17 4.26 -40.93 35.42
C THR A 17 3.93 -42.44 35.40
N GLN A 18 2.67 -42.81 35.21
CA GLN A 18 2.27 -44.23 35.06
C GLN A 18 2.94 -44.87 33.85
N ARG A 19 3.03 -44.21 32.73
CA ARG A 19 3.72 -44.74 31.54
C ARG A 19 5.22 -44.92 31.74
N PHE A 20 5.84 -44.05 32.51
CA PHE A 20 7.27 -44.17 32.82
C PHE A 20 7.57 -45.12 33.96
N SER A 21 6.61 -45.40 34.85
CA SER A 21 6.83 -46.30 36.00
C SER A 21 6.46 -47.77 35.72
N SER A 22 5.68 -48.07 34.64
CA SER A 22 5.13 -49.40 34.38
C SER A 22 5.88 -50.21 33.34
N GLU A 23 6.79 -49.66 32.57
CA GLU A 23 7.57 -50.42 31.57
C GLU A 23 9.08 -50.25 31.80
N GLU A 24 9.79 -51.40 31.98
CA GLU A 24 11.25 -51.42 31.79
C GLU A 24 11.55 -51.19 30.31
N LEU A 25 11.97 -49.96 29.99
CA LEU A 25 12.37 -49.61 28.63
C LEU A 25 13.73 -50.25 28.32
N VAL A 26 13.67 -51.40 27.63
CA VAL A 26 14.87 -52.17 27.22
C VAL A 26 15.67 -51.45 26.14
N SER A 27 15.06 -50.55 25.37
CA SER A 27 15.76 -49.66 24.45
C SER A 27 15.03 -48.34 24.28
N TRP A 28 15.69 -47.26 24.65
CA TRP A 28 15.19 -45.89 24.47
C TRP A 28 15.81 -45.27 23.23
N ASN A 29 15.00 -45.02 22.21
CA ASN A 29 15.45 -44.30 21.05
C ASN A 29 14.91 -42.86 21.10
N LEU A 30 15.71 -41.93 21.55
CA LEU A 30 15.41 -40.50 21.64
C LEU A 30 15.08 -39.85 20.30
N LEU A 31 15.41 -40.51 19.19
CA LEU A 31 15.14 -40.04 17.83
C LEU A 31 13.83 -40.56 17.28
N SER A 32 13.21 -41.60 17.93
CA SER A 32 11.91 -42.12 17.50
C SER A 32 10.77 -41.26 18.05
N ARG A 33 9.89 -40.82 17.16
CA ARG A 33 8.62 -40.23 17.59
C ARG A 33 7.64 -41.36 17.91
N THR A 34 7.05 -41.35 19.10
CA THR A 34 5.91 -42.20 19.42
C THR A 34 4.74 -41.81 18.51
N ASN A 35 4.36 -42.70 17.63
CA ASN A 35 3.12 -42.57 16.86
C ASN A 35 1.93 -42.87 17.80
N ALA A 36 1.38 -41.81 18.40
CA ALA A 36 0.07 -41.93 19.03
C ALA A 36 -0.95 -42.03 17.89
N ASN A 37 -1.48 -43.27 17.70
CA ASN A 37 -2.56 -43.51 16.75
C ASN A 37 -3.84 -42.84 17.26
N PHE A 38 -4.12 -41.63 16.80
CA PHE A 38 -5.40 -40.96 17.04
C PHE A 38 -6.48 -41.61 16.14
N HIS A 39 -7.21 -42.57 16.65
CA HIS A 39 -8.29 -43.27 15.93
C HIS A 39 -9.57 -42.42 15.72
N ARG A 40 -9.61 -41.15 16.16
CA ARG A 40 -10.76 -40.28 15.94
C ARG A 40 -10.49 -39.30 14.82
N VAL A 41 -10.87 -39.68 13.62
CA VAL A 41 -10.95 -38.74 12.47
C VAL A 41 -12.36 -38.14 12.48
N SER A 42 -12.46 -36.89 12.95
CA SER A 42 -13.68 -36.09 12.83
C SER A 42 -13.57 -35.29 11.54
N TRP A 43 -14.66 -35.15 10.78
CA TRP A 43 -14.69 -34.32 9.58
C TRP A 43 -14.28 -32.86 9.86
N GLN A 44 -14.62 -32.35 11.05
CA GLN A 44 -14.22 -31.00 11.51
C GLN A 44 -12.70 -30.89 11.69
N LEU A 45 -12.08 -31.89 12.31
CA LEU A 45 -10.62 -31.97 12.46
C LEU A 45 -9.92 -32.08 11.11
N THR A 46 -10.48 -32.88 10.20
CA THR A 46 -9.95 -33.03 8.84
C THR A 46 -10.02 -31.69 8.09
N LEU A 47 -11.11 -30.95 8.21
CA LEU A 47 -11.25 -29.61 7.60
C LEU A 47 -10.23 -28.63 8.15
N VAL A 48 -10.07 -28.56 9.47
CA VAL A 48 -9.05 -27.72 10.11
C VAL A 48 -7.64 -28.11 9.66
N TRP A 49 -7.37 -29.39 9.54
CA TRP A 49 -6.09 -29.91 9.09
C TRP A 49 -5.81 -29.56 7.61
N VAL A 50 -6.79 -29.71 6.72
CA VAL A 50 -6.69 -29.32 5.31
C VAL A 50 -6.45 -27.81 5.18
N VAL A 51 -7.22 -27.00 5.91
CA VAL A 51 -7.02 -25.54 5.94
C VAL A 51 -5.61 -25.21 6.46
N GLY A 52 -5.16 -25.88 7.51
CA GLY A 52 -3.81 -25.75 8.05
C GLY A 52 -2.71 -26.11 7.05
N ILE A 53 -2.91 -27.15 6.25
CA ILE A 53 -2.01 -27.52 5.15
C ILE A 53 -1.98 -26.44 4.08
N LEU A 54 -3.14 -25.98 3.63
CA LEU A 54 -3.23 -24.92 2.61
C LEU A 54 -2.51 -23.66 3.08
N ILE A 55 -2.75 -23.21 4.31
CA ILE A 55 -2.06 -22.06 4.87
C ILE A 55 -0.54 -22.29 4.93
N ARG A 56 -0.11 -23.48 5.39
CA ARG A 56 1.31 -23.79 5.57
C ARG A 56 2.05 -23.87 4.24
N TYR A 57 1.50 -24.56 3.26
CA TYR A 57 2.19 -24.84 2.00
C TYR A 57 1.91 -23.79 0.92
N CYS A 58 0.70 -23.20 0.88
CA CYS A 58 0.36 -22.21 -0.14
C CYS A 58 0.69 -20.76 0.26
N LEU A 59 0.73 -20.45 1.58
CA LEU A 59 1.03 -19.09 2.06
C LEU A 59 2.37 -19.03 2.78
N LEU A 60 2.56 -19.80 3.86
CA LEU A 60 3.74 -19.64 4.72
C LEU A 60 5.03 -20.16 4.07
N MET A 61 4.98 -21.27 3.33
CA MET A 61 6.16 -21.81 2.67
C MET A 61 6.64 -20.88 1.53
N PRO A 62 5.81 -20.44 0.58
CA PRO A 62 6.24 -19.47 -0.44
C PRO A 62 6.72 -18.16 0.16
N PHE A 63 6.06 -17.67 1.23
CA PHE A 63 6.49 -16.46 1.92
C PHE A 63 7.89 -16.63 2.55
N ARG A 64 8.16 -17.76 3.21
CA ARG A 64 9.46 -18.03 3.83
C ARG A 64 10.56 -18.23 2.79
N THR A 65 10.29 -19.05 1.78
CA THR A 65 11.26 -19.28 0.69
C THR A 65 11.49 -18.00 -0.12
N GLY A 66 10.45 -17.21 -0.38
CA GLY A 66 10.54 -15.91 -1.03
C GLY A 66 11.42 -14.93 -0.26
N ASN A 67 11.28 -14.85 1.07
CA ASN A 67 12.14 -14.01 1.91
C ASN A 67 13.62 -14.44 1.85
N VAL A 68 13.90 -15.73 1.87
CA VAL A 68 15.28 -16.25 1.75
C VAL A 68 15.83 -15.92 0.37
N MET A 69 15.10 -16.22 -0.69
CA MET A 69 15.53 -15.93 -2.07
C MET A 69 15.68 -14.42 -2.34
N TYR A 70 14.79 -13.59 -1.73
CA TYR A 70 14.89 -12.13 -1.83
C TYR A 70 16.23 -11.62 -1.32
N GLY A 71 16.80 -12.22 -0.27
CA GLY A 71 18.12 -11.89 0.24
C GLY A 71 19.23 -12.02 -0.82
N PHE A 72 19.14 -13.00 -1.68
CA PHE A 72 20.14 -13.29 -2.72
C PHE A 72 19.96 -12.50 -4.03
N LEU A 73 18.83 -11.79 -4.18
CA LEU A 73 18.58 -11.00 -5.39
C LEU A 73 19.48 -9.77 -5.48
N SER A 74 19.89 -9.44 -6.72
CA SER A 74 20.58 -8.18 -7.00
C SER A 74 19.68 -6.98 -6.71
N SER A 75 20.27 -5.79 -6.49
CA SER A 75 19.50 -4.57 -6.22
C SER A 75 18.52 -4.23 -7.35
N ARG A 76 18.89 -4.48 -8.61
CA ARG A 76 17.99 -4.29 -9.76
C ARG A 76 16.80 -5.25 -9.72
N ALA A 77 17.05 -6.52 -9.41
CA ALA A 77 16.00 -7.53 -9.32
C ALA A 77 15.05 -7.24 -8.13
N LYS A 78 15.57 -6.76 -7.01
CA LYS A 78 14.76 -6.32 -5.86
C LYS A 78 13.84 -5.16 -6.22
N CYS A 79 14.37 -4.15 -6.91
CA CYS A 79 13.60 -3.00 -7.38
C CYS A 79 12.50 -3.42 -8.36
N TRP A 80 12.85 -4.25 -9.37
CA TRP A 80 11.88 -4.76 -10.33
C TRP A 80 10.76 -5.56 -9.64
N LEU A 81 11.11 -6.47 -8.73
CA LEU A 81 10.13 -7.27 -7.98
C LEU A 81 9.24 -6.38 -7.12
N GLY A 82 9.79 -5.37 -6.44
CA GLY A 82 9.04 -4.39 -5.67
C GLY A 82 8.01 -3.65 -6.51
N ASN A 83 8.41 -3.23 -7.71
CA ASN A 83 7.51 -2.55 -8.65
C ASN A 83 6.37 -3.47 -9.12
N GLN A 84 6.65 -4.76 -9.40
CA GLN A 84 5.60 -5.72 -9.75
C GLN A 84 4.63 -5.95 -8.60
N VAL A 85 5.14 -6.11 -7.38
CA VAL A 85 4.31 -6.26 -6.17
C VAL A 85 3.44 -5.04 -5.96
N GLN A 86 4.00 -3.83 -6.07
CA GLN A 86 3.23 -2.58 -5.96
C GLN A 86 2.07 -2.53 -6.97
N LEU A 87 2.35 -2.83 -8.23
CA LEU A 87 1.36 -2.81 -9.30
C LEU A 87 0.23 -3.84 -9.05
N ILE A 88 0.60 -5.06 -8.68
CA ILE A 88 -0.37 -6.13 -8.37
C ILE A 88 -1.23 -5.74 -7.16
N CYS A 89 -0.62 -5.29 -6.06
CA CYS A 89 -1.36 -4.90 -4.86
C CYS A 89 -2.30 -3.72 -5.13
N ALA A 90 -1.85 -2.72 -5.88
CA ALA A 90 -2.67 -1.57 -6.26
C ALA A 90 -3.86 -2.00 -7.14
N THR A 91 -3.61 -2.85 -8.15
CA THR A 91 -4.65 -3.39 -9.03
C THR A 91 -5.68 -4.20 -8.24
N LEU A 92 -5.22 -5.07 -7.34
CA LEU A 92 -6.10 -5.85 -6.47
C LEU A 92 -6.92 -4.92 -5.55
N GLY A 93 -6.29 -3.88 -4.97
CA GLY A 93 -6.96 -2.90 -4.14
C GLY A 93 -8.08 -2.17 -4.87
N VAL A 94 -7.83 -1.74 -6.11
CA VAL A 94 -8.86 -1.13 -6.97
C VAL A 94 -9.99 -2.13 -7.27
N ARG A 95 -9.65 -3.39 -7.53
CA ARG A 95 -10.64 -4.46 -7.77
C ARG A 95 -11.49 -4.77 -6.54
N CYS A 96 -10.91 -4.76 -5.35
CA CYS A 96 -11.63 -5.00 -4.08
C CYS A 96 -12.73 -3.98 -3.82
N VAL A 97 -12.62 -2.77 -4.34
CA VAL A 97 -13.66 -1.72 -4.23
C VAL A 97 -14.52 -1.61 -5.49
N SER A 98 -14.54 -2.63 -6.34
CA SER A 98 -15.25 -2.60 -7.63
C SER A 98 -14.90 -1.36 -8.47
N GLY A 99 -13.61 -0.97 -8.43
CA GLY A 99 -13.10 0.23 -9.09
C GLY A 99 -13.08 0.08 -10.60
N LEU A 100 -13.75 1.00 -11.30
CA LEU A 100 -13.73 1.15 -12.74
C LEU A 100 -12.97 2.43 -13.08
N VAL A 101 -11.72 2.28 -13.54
CA VAL A 101 -10.83 3.41 -13.81
C VAL A 101 -10.59 3.55 -15.30
N HIS A 102 -10.85 4.74 -15.81
CA HIS A 102 -10.58 5.12 -17.19
C HIS A 102 -9.37 6.06 -17.23
N PHE A 103 -8.28 5.57 -17.79
CA PHE A 103 -7.05 6.36 -17.97
C PHE A 103 -7.02 6.98 -19.38
N HIS A 104 -6.78 8.27 -19.43
CA HIS A 104 -6.71 9.06 -20.65
C HIS A 104 -5.31 9.66 -20.82
N ASN A 105 -4.85 9.80 -22.06
CA ASN A 105 -3.57 10.43 -22.44
C ASN A 105 -2.37 9.77 -21.75
N ARG A 106 -2.32 8.45 -21.74
CA ARG A 106 -1.26 7.66 -21.09
C ARG A 106 0.14 7.94 -21.64
N GLU A 107 0.25 8.54 -22.79
CA GLU A 107 1.51 9.01 -23.37
C GLU A 107 2.21 10.05 -22.51
N ASN A 108 1.45 10.87 -21.78
CA ASN A 108 1.96 11.89 -20.86
C ASN A 108 2.30 11.34 -19.46
N ARG A 109 2.07 10.06 -19.22
CA ARG A 109 2.38 9.43 -17.93
C ARG A 109 3.88 9.51 -17.66
N PRO A 110 4.30 9.97 -16.45
CA PRO A 110 5.71 9.98 -16.08
C PRO A 110 6.25 8.54 -16.02
N ARG A 111 7.41 8.31 -16.64
CA ARG A 111 8.04 6.99 -16.67
C ARG A 111 9.35 6.95 -15.90
N GLU A 112 10.10 8.05 -15.92
CA GLU A 112 11.44 8.16 -15.37
C GLU A 112 11.61 9.52 -14.72
N GLY A 113 11.93 9.53 -13.42
CA GLY A 113 12.14 10.77 -12.67
C GLY A 113 10.94 11.74 -12.67
N GLY A 114 11.16 12.98 -12.26
CA GLY A 114 10.13 14.01 -12.22
C GLY A 114 9.15 13.88 -11.07
N ILE A 115 8.17 14.77 -11.08
CA ILE A 115 7.14 14.87 -10.04
C ILE A 115 5.77 14.70 -10.67
N CYS A 116 5.03 13.69 -10.25
CA CYS A 116 3.61 13.53 -10.57
C CYS A 116 2.79 14.31 -9.55
N VAL A 117 2.01 15.27 -10.00
CA VAL A 117 1.15 16.12 -9.15
C VAL A 117 -0.31 15.85 -9.50
N ALA A 118 -1.11 15.47 -8.50
CA ALA A 118 -2.53 15.22 -8.67
C ALA A 118 -3.37 15.95 -7.62
N ASN A 119 -4.63 16.23 -7.95
CA ASN A 119 -5.63 16.60 -6.95
C ASN A 119 -5.96 15.41 -6.06
N HIS A 120 -6.42 15.67 -4.84
CA HIS A 120 -6.62 14.63 -3.82
C HIS A 120 -8.05 14.61 -3.31
N THR A 121 -8.81 13.58 -3.69
CA THR A 121 -10.20 13.40 -3.26
C THR A 121 -10.32 12.25 -2.26
N SER A 122 -9.46 11.25 -2.39
CA SER A 122 -9.63 9.97 -1.70
C SER A 122 -8.27 9.29 -1.45
N PRO A 123 -8.11 8.53 -0.37
CA PRO A 123 -6.98 7.62 -0.22
C PRO A 123 -6.83 6.61 -1.36
N LEU A 124 -7.92 6.33 -2.10
CA LEU A 124 -7.90 5.49 -3.29
C LEU A 124 -7.10 6.08 -4.45
N ASP A 125 -6.90 7.39 -4.49
CA ASP A 125 -6.13 8.07 -5.55
C ASP A 125 -4.73 7.47 -5.71
N VAL A 126 -4.10 7.12 -4.57
CA VAL A 126 -2.80 6.46 -4.55
C VAL A 126 -2.86 5.09 -5.22
N LEU A 127 -3.88 4.27 -4.88
CA LEU A 127 -4.05 2.93 -5.45
C LEU A 127 -4.41 3.01 -6.94
N ILE A 128 -5.25 3.96 -7.31
CA ILE A 128 -5.65 4.18 -8.70
C ILE A 128 -4.43 4.51 -9.56
N LEU A 129 -3.63 5.50 -9.17
CA LEU A 129 -2.43 5.86 -9.91
C LEU A 129 -1.39 4.73 -9.89
N ALA A 130 -1.19 4.07 -8.76
CA ALA A 130 -0.28 2.95 -8.64
C ALA A 130 -0.72 1.70 -9.42
N SER A 131 -1.99 1.58 -9.81
CA SER A 131 -2.48 0.49 -10.67
C SER A 131 -2.10 0.66 -12.14
N ASP A 132 -1.76 1.87 -12.56
CA ASP A 132 -1.33 2.16 -13.94
C ASP A 132 0.19 2.39 -14.05
N GLY A 133 0.86 2.78 -12.99
CA GLY A 133 2.30 3.04 -12.98
C GLY A 133 2.92 2.95 -11.60
N CYS A 134 4.24 2.73 -11.55
CA CYS A 134 4.98 2.71 -10.30
C CYS A 134 5.39 4.13 -9.93
N TYR A 135 5.14 4.51 -8.67
CA TYR A 135 5.47 5.82 -8.12
C TYR A 135 6.20 5.69 -6.79
N SER A 136 7.11 6.60 -6.55
CA SER A 136 7.67 6.84 -5.23
C SER A 136 6.71 7.74 -4.45
N LEU A 137 6.13 7.21 -3.38
CA LEU A 137 5.18 7.98 -2.55
C LEU A 137 5.95 8.86 -1.57
N VAL A 138 5.49 10.10 -1.42
CA VAL A 138 5.91 10.99 -0.35
C VAL A 138 4.85 10.95 0.73
N GLY A 139 5.20 10.46 1.89
CA GLY A 139 4.25 10.30 2.98
C GLY A 139 4.88 10.45 4.35
N GLN A 140 4.04 10.64 5.34
CA GLN A 140 4.47 10.68 6.74
C GLN A 140 4.71 9.26 7.25
N ALA A 141 5.77 9.07 8.05
CA ALA A 141 6.00 7.83 8.76
C ALA A 141 4.89 7.62 9.81
N HIS A 142 4.27 6.45 9.78
CA HIS A 142 3.24 6.05 10.75
C HIS A 142 3.83 5.08 11.76
N GLY A 143 3.31 5.11 13.00
CA GLY A 143 3.65 4.13 14.04
C GLY A 143 2.70 2.92 14.04
N GLY A 144 3.00 1.93 14.89
CA GLY A 144 2.17 0.75 15.08
C GLY A 144 2.10 -0.21 13.89
N LEU A 145 0.99 -0.93 13.75
CA LEU A 145 0.79 -1.94 12.69
C LEU A 145 0.89 -1.34 11.28
N MET A 146 0.36 -0.13 11.09
CA MET A 146 0.44 0.60 9.83
C MET A 146 1.90 0.94 9.47
N GLY A 147 2.70 1.34 10.46
CA GLY A 147 4.14 1.58 10.28
C GLY A 147 4.92 0.32 9.91
N LEU A 148 4.55 -0.84 10.44
CA LEU A 148 5.14 -2.12 10.07
C LEU A 148 4.84 -2.48 8.61
N ILE A 149 3.59 -2.33 8.17
CA ILE A 149 3.17 -2.55 6.77
C ILE A 149 3.91 -1.56 5.86
N GLN A 150 3.93 -0.29 6.23
CA GLN A 150 4.62 0.75 5.50
C GLN A 150 6.12 0.46 5.36
N LYS A 151 6.78 0.04 6.44
CA LYS A 151 8.21 -0.32 6.46
C LYS A 151 8.51 -1.55 5.60
N SER A 152 7.63 -2.55 5.59
CA SER A 152 7.76 -3.72 4.71
C SER A 152 7.64 -3.35 3.24
N CYS A 153 6.69 -2.48 2.88
CA CYS A 153 6.55 -1.98 1.52
C CYS A 153 7.75 -1.12 1.08
N MET A 154 8.36 -0.38 2.02
CA MET A 154 9.52 0.47 1.73
C MET A 154 10.80 -0.28 1.43
N GLN A 155 10.98 -1.49 1.94
CA GLN A 155 12.17 -2.29 1.64
C GLN A 155 12.22 -2.72 0.18
N THR A 156 11.08 -2.74 -0.49
CA THR A 156 10.93 -3.17 -1.89
C THR A 156 10.76 -2.01 -2.86
N THR A 157 10.34 -0.83 -2.38
CA THR A 157 10.02 0.34 -3.22
C THR A 157 10.76 1.58 -2.73
N GLN A 158 11.07 2.50 -3.66
CA GLN A 158 11.85 3.72 -3.38
C GLN A 158 10.95 4.85 -2.83
N HIS A 159 10.23 4.61 -1.74
CA HIS A 159 9.39 5.64 -1.12
C HIS A 159 10.22 6.65 -0.33
N VAL A 160 9.79 7.91 -0.34
CA VAL A 160 10.39 8.99 0.45
C VAL A 160 9.47 9.26 1.65
N LEU A 161 9.84 8.74 2.82
CA LEU A 161 9.14 9.05 4.07
C LEU A 161 9.82 10.18 4.82
N PHE A 162 9.03 10.95 5.53
CA PHE A 162 9.51 12.02 6.40
C PHE A 162 8.87 11.92 7.79
N ASP A 163 9.64 12.31 8.78
CA ASP A 163 9.15 12.49 10.14
C ASP A 163 8.66 13.92 10.34
N ARG A 164 7.58 14.12 11.09
CA ARG A 164 7.06 15.48 11.40
C ARG A 164 8.08 16.38 12.09
N SER A 165 9.07 15.77 12.74
CA SER A 165 10.12 16.46 13.47
C SER A 165 11.32 16.86 12.61
N GLU A 166 11.41 16.40 11.35
CA GLU A 166 12.52 16.76 10.47
C GLU A 166 12.31 18.19 9.91
N LEU A 167 13.40 18.95 9.84
CA LEU A 167 13.42 20.30 9.26
C LEU A 167 13.02 20.26 7.78
N GLU A 168 12.18 21.21 7.34
CA GLU A 168 11.68 21.30 5.97
C GLU A 168 12.81 21.27 4.92
N ASP A 169 13.96 21.84 5.23
CA ASP A 169 15.12 21.90 4.34
C ASP A 169 15.68 20.52 3.97
N ARG A 170 15.69 19.57 4.92
CA ARG A 170 16.16 18.21 4.65
C ARG A 170 15.25 17.45 3.70
N HIS A 171 13.95 17.74 3.75
CA HIS A 171 12.98 17.15 2.83
C HIS A 171 13.15 17.64 1.41
N LEU A 172 13.43 18.94 1.27
CA LEU A 172 13.70 19.56 -0.03
C LEU A 172 14.96 18.97 -0.67
N VAL A 173 16.02 18.79 0.12
CA VAL A 173 17.28 18.18 -0.37
C VAL A 173 17.05 16.74 -0.84
N ARG A 174 16.39 15.88 -0.02
CA ARG A 174 16.12 14.49 -0.40
C ARG A 174 15.24 14.39 -1.66
N LYS A 175 14.24 15.26 -1.81
CA LYS A 175 13.41 15.35 -3.01
C LYS A 175 14.25 15.76 -4.22
N LYS A 176 15.11 16.76 -4.09
CA LYS A 176 16.02 17.21 -5.16
C LYS A 176 16.94 16.09 -5.63
N GLU A 177 17.57 15.38 -4.70
CA GLU A 177 18.43 14.23 -5.01
C GLU A 177 17.66 13.10 -5.70
N HIS A 178 16.43 12.82 -5.26
CA HIS A 178 15.60 11.80 -5.87
C HIS A 178 15.18 12.17 -7.30
N ILE A 179 14.80 13.43 -7.54
CA ILE A 179 14.34 13.93 -8.84
C ILE A 179 15.50 14.02 -9.84
N ALA A 180 16.70 14.35 -9.37
CA ALA A 180 17.88 14.44 -10.21
C ALA A 180 18.30 13.06 -10.77
N ASP A 181 17.95 11.99 -10.09
CA ASP A 181 18.28 10.62 -10.50
C ASP A 181 17.16 10.05 -11.41
N LYS A 182 17.38 10.13 -12.73
CA LYS A 182 16.44 9.60 -13.73
C LYS A 182 16.21 8.08 -13.65
N ALA A 183 17.08 7.35 -12.92
CA ALA A 183 16.88 5.92 -12.70
C ALA A 183 15.84 5.60 -11.63
N LYS A 184 15.39 6.62 -10.87
CA LYS A 184 14.38 6.48 -9.83
C LYS A 184 12.97 6.68 -10.38
N LEU A 185 12.03 6.10 -9.64
CA LEU A 185 10.59 6.25 -9.93
C LEU A 185 10.15 7.72 -9.77
N PRO A 186 9.19 8.19 -10.58
CA PRO A 186 8.61 9.51 -10.40
C PRO A 186 7.96 9.63 -9.02
N ILE A 187 8.13 10.80 -8.40
CA ILE A 187 7.55 11.08 -7.08
C ILE A 187 6.08 11.46 -7.26
N LEU A 188 5.16 10.77 -6.56
CA LEU A 188 3.75 11.15 -6.50
C LEU A 188 3.49 12.07 -5.31
N ILE A 189 2.91 13.22 -5.57
CA ILE A 189 2.58 14.23 -4.57
C ILE A 189 1.15 14.73 -4.76
N PHE A 190 0.43 14.86 -3.64
CA PHE A 190 -0.86 15.54 -3.55
C PHE A 190 -0.67 16.85 -2.80
N PRO A 191 -0.45 17.98 -3.51
CA PRO A 191 -0.03 19.23 -2.87
C PRO A 191 -1.13 19.92 -2.06
N GLU A 192 -2.38 19.49 -2.16
CA GLU A 192 -3.48 19.92 -1.29
C GLU A 192 -3.25 19.50 0.16
N GLY A 193 -2.58 18.35 0.38
CA GLY A 193 -2.23 17.84 1.71
C GLY A 193 -3.41 17.28 2.50
N THR A 194 -4.60 17.29 1.96
CA THR A 194 -5.83 16.69 2.51
C THR A 194 -6.77 16.28 1.39
N CYS A 195 -7.71 15.39 1.69
CA CYS A 195 -8.75 15.02 0.74
C CYS A 195 -9.78 16.14 0.62
N ILE A 196 -10.05 16.57 -0.61
CA ILE A 196 -11.01 17.62 -0.94
C ILE A 196 -12.19 16.99 -1.70
N ASN A 197 -13.35 17.60 -1.60
CA ASN A 197 -14.50 17.14 -2.34
C ASN A 197 -14.21 17.11 -3.84
N ASN A 198 -14.88 16.22 -4.52
CA ASN A 198 -14.67 15.97 -5.95
C ASN A 198 -15.11 17.13 -6.88
N THR A 199 -15.48 18.28 -6.34
CA THR A 199 -16.01 19.43 -7.11
C THR A 199 -15.02 20.58 -7.24
N SER A 200 -14.00 20.63 -6.39
CA SER A 200 -13.08 21.76 -6.28
C SER A 200 -11.64 21.30 -6.08
N VAL A 201 -10.70 22.15 -6.43
CA VAL A 201 -9.27 21.98 -6.15
C VAL A 201 -8.82 23.09 -5.23
N MET A 202 -8.23 22.71 -4.10
CA MET A 202 -7.71 23.63 -3.09
C MET A 202 -6.33 24.17 -3.50
N MET A 203 -5.86 25.19 -2.78
CA MET A 203 -4.55 25.76 -3.00
C MET A 203 -3.42 24.72 -2.85
N PHE A 204 -2.52 24.68 -3.80
CA PHE A 204 -1.37 23.81 -3.79
C PHE A 204 -0.25 24.36 -2.92
N LYS A 205 0.29 23.54 -2.02
CA LYS A 205 1.43 23.91 -1.19
C LYS A 205 2.69 24.06 -2.04
N LYS A 206 3.39 25.20 -1.92
CA LYS A 206 4.55 25.57 -2.74
C LYS A 206 5.74 24.62 -2.66
N GLY A 207 5.94 23.92 -1.54
CA GLY A 207 7.11 23.08 -1.30
C GLY A 207 7.35 21.96 -2.34
N SER A 208 6.33 21.57 -3.09
CA SER A 208 6.49 20.61 -4.19
C SER A 208 7.00 21.27 -5.47
N PHE A 209 6.87 22.59 -5.59
CA PHE A 209 7.21 23.39 -6.77
C PHE A 209 8.53 24.15 -6.59
N GLU A 210 9.04 24.24 -5.37
CA GLU A 210 10.36 24.83 -5.05
C GLU A 210 11.51 23.90 -5.41
N VAL A 211 11.26 22.61 -5.49
CA VAL A 211 12.29 21.59 -5.74
C VAL A 211 12.88 21.70 -7.14
N GLY A 212 12.11 22.24 -8.09
CA GLY A 212 12.47 22.27 -9.51
C GLY A 212 12.23 20.91 -10.19
N GLY A 213 12.47 20.86 -11.49
CA GLY A 213 12.25 19.67 -12.31
C GLY A 213 10.93 19.71 -13.07
N THR A 214 10.69 18.65 -13.86
CA THR A 214 9.47 18.51 -14.66
C THR A 214 8.32 18.02 -13.81
N ILE A 215 7.21 18.74 -13.86
CA ILE A 215 5.96 18.36 -13.21
C ILE A 215 5.05 17.69 -14.24
N HIS A 216 4.51 16.54 -13.89
CA HIS A 216 3.51 15.82 -14.67
C HIS A 216 2.15 15.96 -13.97
N PRO A 217 1.28 16.89 -14.42
CA PRO A 217 -0.01 17.09 -13.79
C PRO A 217 -0.96 15.95 -14.13
N VAL A 218 -1.77 15.55 -13.15
CA VAL A 218 -2.79 14.52 -13.30
C VAL A 218 -4.10 15.01 -12.70
N ALA A 219 -5.18 14.93 -13.48
CA ALA A 219 -6.51 15.24 -13.00
C ALA A 219 -7.25 13.93 -12.68
N ILE A 220 -7.77 13.82 -11.47
CA ILE A 220 -8.56 12.69 -10.99
C ILE A 220 -9.98 13.16 -10.73
N LYS A 221 -10.96 12.51 -11.35
CA LYS A 221 -12.38 12.85 -11.19
C LYS A 221 -13.20 11.60 -10.98
N TYR A 222 -13.90 11.53 -9.86
CA TYR A 222 -14.83 10.45 -9.56
C TYR A 222 -16.24 10.76 -10.06
N ASP A 223 -16.93 9.71 -10.46
CA ASP A 223 -18.36 9.76 -10.76
C ASP A 223 -19.14 9.22 -9.56
N PRO A 224 -19.88 10.07 -8.84
CA PRO A 224 -20.52 9.67 -7.59
C PRO A 224 -21.80 8.84 -7.78
N ARG A 225 -22.24 8.57 -9.02
CA ARG A 225 -23.51 7.88 -9.29
C ARG A 225 -23.62 6.49 -8.70
N PHE A 226 -22.49 5.76 -8.59
CA PHE A 226 -22.46 4.38 -8.09
C PHE A 226 -21.81 4.23 -6.72
N GLY A 227 -21.07 5.22 -6.29
CA GLY A 227 -20.39 5.28 -5.00
C GLY A 227 -19.58 6.54 -4.84
N ASP A 228 -19.63 7.12 -3.65
CA ASP A 228 -18.86 8.33 -3.33
C ASP A 228 -17.49 7.93 -2.76
N ALA A 229 -16.44 8.30 -3.48
CA ALA A 229 -15.07 8.05 -3.08
C ALA A 229 -14.50 9.11 -2.13
N PHE A 230 -15.19 10.24 -1.91
CA PHE A 230 -14.68 11.31 -1.07
C PHE A 230 -14.52 10.88 0.39
N TRP A 231 -13.36 11.09 0.95
CA TRP A 231 -13.09 10.86 2.36
C TRP A 231 -13.10 12.14 3.17
N ASN A 232 -14.17 12.36 3.90
CA ASN A 232 -14.24 13.42 4.90
C ASN A 232 -13.59 12.97 6.21
N SER A 233 -12.29 13.25 6.36
CA SER A 233 -11.48 12.83 7.52
C SER A 233 -11.90 13.48 8.84
N THR A 234 -12.65 14.59 8.80
CA THR A 234 -13.18 15.25 10.01
C THR A 234 -14.44 14.56 10.52
N LYS A 235 -15.19 13.88 9.65
CA LYS A 235 -16.46 13.26 9.98
C LYS A 235 -16.36 11.74 10.16
N TYR A 236 -15.56 11.07 9.36
CA TYR A 236 -15.48 9.62 9.33
C TYR A 236 -14.06 9.12 9.59
N SER A 237 -13.97 8.07 10.43
CA SER A 237 -12.70 7.35 10.60
C SER A 237 -12.32 6.63 9.30
N MET A 238 -11.04 6.30 9.15
CA MET A 238 -10.55 5.53 8.02
C MET A 238 -11.29 4.20 7.86
N MET A 239 -11.58 3.49 8.95
CA MET A 239 -12.29 2.20 8.91
C MET A 239 -13.71 2.35 8.40
N THR A 240 -14.44 3.37 8.87
CA THR A 240 -15.80 3.68 8.37
C THR A 240 -15.77 4.03 6.88
N TYR A 241 -14.79 4.81 6.47
CA TYR A 241 -14.59 5.16 5.06
C TYR A 241 -14.35 3.91 4.20
N VAL A 242 -13.41 3.04 4.59
CA VAL A 242 -13.11 1.80 3.86
C VAL A 242 -14.36 0.92 3.75
N PHE A 243 -15.10 0.77 4.85
CA PHE A 243 -16.34 0.01 4.85
C PHE A 243 -17.38 0.58 3.88
N ASN A 244 -17.59 1.91 3.88
CA ASN A 244 -18.52 2.58 2.97
C ASN A 244 -18.14 2.39 1.49
N VAL A 245 -16.84 2.49 1.19
CA VAL A 245 -16.36 2.27 -0.18
C VAL A 245 -16.52 0.81 -0.62
N MET A 246 -16.20 -0.15 0.27
CA MET A 246 -16.37 -1.58 -0.01
C MET A 246 -17.83 -2.02 -0.16
N THR A 247 -18.77 -1.30 0.45
CA THR A 247 -20.21 -1.56 0.33
C THR A 247 -20.89 -0.77 -0.80
N SER A 248 -20.15 0.12 -1.47
CA SER A 248 -20.62 0.82 -2.66
C SER A 248 -20.77 -0.11 -3.86
N TRP A 249 -21.66 0.23 -4.80
CA TRP A 249 -21.86 -0.56 -6.02
C TRP A 249 -20.62 -0.61 -6.90
N ALA A 250 -20.03 0.56 -7.15
CA ALA A 250 -18.78 0.70 -7.88
C ALA A 250 -18.15 2.07 -7.60
N ILE A 251 -16.85 2.16 -7.69
CA ILE A 251 -16.11 3.42 -7.69
C ILE A 251 -15.66 3.70 -9.12
N VAL A 252 -16.30 4.65 -9.77
CA VAL A 252 -15.98 5.04 -11.13
C VAL A 252 -15.07 6.26 -11.12
N CYS A 253 -13.94 6.17 -11.80
CA CYS A 253 -12.92 7.22 -11.81
C CYS A 253 -12.38 7.46 -13.21
N ASN A 254 -12.22 8.72 -13.58
CA ASN A 254 -11.48 9.15 -14.76
C ASN A 254 -10.17 9.81 -14.33
N VAL A 255 -9.09 9.40 -14.95
CA VAL A 255 -7.73 9.91 -14.71
C VAL A 255 -7.18 10.44 -16.03
N TRP A 256 -6.81 11.71 -16.08
CA TRP A 256 -6.16 12.33 -17.24
C TRP A 256 -4.72 12.69 -16.92
N TYR A 257 -3.80 12.12 -17.67
CA TYR A 257 -2.42 12.57 -17.68
C TYR A 257 -2.29 13.80 -18.59
N LEU A 258 -1.77 14.89 -18.06
CA LEU A 258 -1.65 16.16 -18.76
C LEU A 258 -0.21 16.35 -19.27
N PRO A 259 0.01 17.19 -20.27
CA PRO A 259 1.35 17.48 -20.77
C PRO A 259 2.28 17.92 -19.63
N PRO A 260 3.55 17.50 -19.65
CA PRO A 260 4.51 17.90 -18.64
C PRO A 260 4.72 19.42 -18.64
N MET A 261 4.88 19.97 -17.44
CA MET A 261 5.05 21.40 -17.22
C MET A 261 6.38 21.67 -16.52
N VAL A 262 7.04 22.75 -16.93
CA VAL A 262 8.27 23.23 -16.32
C VAL A 262 8.04 24.65 -15.83
N LYS A 263 8.73 25.02 -14.76
CA LYS A 263 8.72 26.36 -14.21
C LYS A 263 9.39 27.33 -15.21
N GLU A 264 8.77 28.47 -15.48
CA GLU A 264 9.31 29.54 -16.32
C GLU A 264 10.38 30.34 -15.59
N GLU A 265 11.28 31.03 -16.33
CA GLU A 265 12.47 31.69 -15.74
C GLU A 265 12.10 32.79 -14.72
N GLU A 266 11.04 33.55 -14.97
CA GLU A 266 10.58 34.62 -14.09
C GLU A 266 9.44 34.22 -13.16
N GLU A 267 9.00 32.95 -13.20
CA GLU A 267 7.87 32.43 -12.42
C GLU A 267 8.34 32.02 -11.02
N ASP A 268 7.65 32.45 -9.97
CA ASP A 268 7.91 31.92 -8.64
C ASP A 268 7.19 30.55 -8.43
N ALA A 269 7.50 29.88 -7.32
CA ALA A 269 6.92 28.56 -7.02
C ALA A 269 5.40 28.62 -6.78
N VAL A 270 4.87 29.76 -6.33
CA VAL A 270 3.44 29.95 -6.05
C VAL A 270 2.68 30.14 -7.37
N HIS A 271 3.19 30.97 -8.28
CA HIS A 271 2.59 31.14 -9.60
C HIS A 271 2.61 29.85 -10.39
N PHE A 272 3.72 29.12 -10.37
CA PHE A 272 3.80 27.80 -11.01
C PHE A 272 2.80 26.79 -10.42
N ALA A 273 2.68 26.72 -9.09
CA ALA A 273 1.69 25.88 -8.42
C ALA A 273 0.26 26.23 -8.85
N ASN A 274 -0.07 27.53 -8.96
CA ASN A 274 -1.38 28.00 -9.40
C ASN A 274 -1.65 27.65 -10.86
N ARG A 275 -0.65 27.76 -11.74
CA ARG A 275 -0.76 27.39 -13.15
C ARG A 275 -1.03 25.87 -13.30
N VAL A 276 -0.28 25.04 -12.59
CA VAL A 276 -0.50 23.58 -12.57
C VAL A 276 -1.88 23.23 -12.02
N ARG A 277 -2.30 23.88 -10.92
CA ARG A 277 -3.62 23.70 -10.32
C ARG A 277 -4.75 24.06 -11.31
N ALA A 278 -4.62 25.18 -12.01
CA ALA A 278 -5.62 25.62 -12.97
C ALA A 278 -5.80 24.62 -14.12
N VAL A 279 -4.71 24.06 -14.63
CA VAL A 279 -4.73 23.04 -15.69
C VAL A 279 -5.41 21.75 -15.22
N ILE A 280 -5.12 21.29 -14.00
CA ILE A 280 -5.75 20.12 -13.39
C ILE A 280 -7.25 20.35 -13.18
N ALA A 281 -7.62 21.50 -12.61
CA ALA A 281 -9.01 21.85 -12.35
C ALA A 281 -9.82 21.98 -13.64
N ALA A 282 -9.29 22.65 -14.65
CA ALA A 282 -9.93 22.80 -15.95
C ALA A 282 -10.21 21.45 -16.61
N ARG A 283 -9.22 20.52 -16.56
CA ARG A 283 -9.40 19.17 -17.15
C ARG A 283 -10.40 18.34 -16.39
N GLY A 284 -10.41 18.38 -15.07
CA GLY A 284 -11.33 17.65 -14.20
C GLY A 284 -12.72 18.27 -14.12
N GLY A 285 -12.98 19.43 -14.73
CA GLY A 285 -14.23 20.18 -14.57
C GLY A 285 -14.48 20.54 -13.10
N MET A 286 -13.42 21.00 -12.41
CA MET A 286 -13.45 21.36 -10.99
C MET A 286 -13.26 22.87 -10.83
N SER A 287 -13.87 23.42 -9.78
CA SER A 287 -13.69 24.84 -9.43
C SER A 287 -12.35 25.05 -8.73
N VAL A 288 -11.69 26.15 -9.02
CA VAL A 288 -10.48 26.56 -8.32
C VAL A 288 -10.88 27.44 -7.14
N LEU A 289 -10.55 27.00 -5.92
CA LEU A 289 -10.81 27.78 -4.73
C LEU A 289 -9.70 28.82 -4.51
N PRO A 290 -10.04 30.07 -4.17
CA PRO A 290 -9.05 31.16 -4.04
C PRO A 290 -8.17 31.04 -2.77
N TRP A 291 -8.46 30.13 -1.88
CA TRP A 291 -7.81 29.89 -0.58
C TRP A 291 -7.35 28.45 -0.41
#